data_f33bf9acd0d793f0a31ab6103393c76d
#
_entry.id   f33bf9acd0d793f0a31ab6103393c76d
#
_cell.length_a   1.000
_cell.length_b   1.000
_cell.length_c   1.000
_cell.angle_alpha   90.00
_cell.angle_beta   90.00
_cell.angle_gamma   90.00
#
_symmetry.space_group_name_H-M   'P 1'
#
loop_
_entity.id
_entity.type
_entity.pdbx_description
1 polymer ?
#
loop_
_entity_poly.entity_id
_entity_poly.type
_entity_poly.pdbx_seq_one_letter_code
_entity_poly.pdbx_strand_id
1 'polypeptide(L)'
;MCQDILENGTSTEGEKVRPHWEDGTSAYTIKKFGVVNRYDLSKEFPAITLRKTAIKTCTEEMLWIWQRKSNNIHDLNSTVWDEWADENGSIGKAYGYQLAQKHQYREGMMDQVDRVIYDLKNNPFSRRILTNIYVHQDLHEMNLYPCAYSMTFNVTQH
;
A
#
# COMPACT_ATOMS: atom_id res chain seq x y z
N MET A 1 0.01 -6.86 -18.96
CA MET A 1 -0.77 -5.76 -18.30
C MET A 1 -0.77 -4.48 -19.13
N CYS A 2 0.36 -3.82 -19.42
CA CYS A 2 0.35 -2.54 -20.19
C CYS A 2 -0.34 -2.68 -21.55
N GLN A 3 -0.02 -3.70 -22.33
CA GLN A 3 -0.66 -3.98 -23.60
C GLN A 3 -2.19 -4.16 -23.46
N ASP A 4 -2.62 -4.94 -22.46
CA ASP A 4 -4.03 -5.16 -22.18
C ASP A 4 -4.79 -3.87 -21.79
N ILE A 5 -4.12 -2.95 -21.08
CA ILE A 5 -4.69 -1.64 -20.77
C ILE A 5 -4.85 -0.80 -22.04
N LEU A 6 -3.84 -0.82 -22.92
CA LEU A 6 -3.90 -0.07 -24.20
C LEU A 6 -4.97 -0.59 -25.13
N GLU A 7 -5.17 -1.90 -25.19
CA GLU A 7 -6.12 -2.56 -26.09
C GLU A 7 -7.56 -2.60 -25.56
N ASN A 8 -7.71 -2.77 -24.23
CA ASN A 8 -9.00 -3.06 -23.58
C ASN A 8 -9.35 -2.11 -22.43
N GLY A 9 -8.57 -1.06 -22.22
CA GLY A 9 -8.84 -0.06 -21.19
C GLY A 9 -9.84 0.99 -21.66
N THR A 10 -10.33 1.75 -20.69
CA THR A 10 -11.26 2.87 -20.91
C THR A 10 -10.51 4.19 -20.77
N SER A 11 -10.65 5.09 -21.75
CA SER A 11 -10.12 6.45 -21.65
C SER A 11 -10.87 7.25 -20.58
N THR A 12 -10.15 8.12 -19.90
CA THR A 12 -10.73 9.13 -19.00
C THR A 12 -11.04 10.44 -19.73
N GLU A 13 -10.95 10.48 -21.05
CA GLU A 13 -11.29 11.66 -21.84
C GLU A 13 -12.75 12.08 -21.59
N GLY A 14 -12.95 13.36 -21.30
CA GLY A 14 -14.25 13.89 -20.90
C GLY A 14 -14.61 13.71 -19.41
N GLU A 15 -13.83 12.97 -18.63
CA GLU A 15 -13.98 12.92 -17.18
C GLU A 15 -13.30 14.14 -16.51
N LYS A 16 -13.81 14.55 -15.33
CA LYS A 16 -13.11 15.51 -14.49
C LYS A 16 -11.90 14.83 -13.84
N VAL A 17 -10.71 15.03 -14.42
CA VAL A 17 -9.46 14.47 -13.89
C VAL A 17 -8.69 15.52 -13.08
N ARG A 18 -7.94 15.06 -12.06
CA ARG A 18 -7.12 15.93 -11.23
C ARG A 18 -5.80 16.36 -11.89
N PRO A 19 -5.05 15.46 -12.56
CA PRO A 19 -3.77 15.81 -13.15
C PRO A 19 -3.95 16.68 -14.40
N HIS A 20 -3.01 17.65 -14.56
CA HIS A 20 -2.94 18.53 -15.72
C HIS A 20 -1.49 18.55 -16.22
N TRP A 21 -1.35 18.82 -17.51
CA TRP A 21 -0.07 19.11 -18.13
C TRP A 21 0.42 20.51 -17.73
N GLU A 22 1.68 20.83 -18.04
CA GLU A 22 2.27 22.14 -17.72
C GLU A 22 1.51 23.32 -18.38
N ASP A 23 0.87 23.08 -19.51
CA ASP A 23 0.03 24.05 -20.22
C ASP A 23 -1.39 24.22 -19.63
N GLY A 24 -1.70 23.51 -18.54
CA GLY A 24 -3.01 23.55 -17.87
C GLY A 24 -4.07 22.63 -18.50
N THR A 25 -3.77 21.93 -19.59
CA THR A 25 -4.72 20.96 -20.17
C THR A 25 -4.84 19.71 -19.31
N SER A 26 -6.04 19.08 -19.31
CA SER A 26 -6.28 17.85 -18.55
C SER A 26 -5.41 16.69 -19.03
N ALA A 27 -4.71 16.03 -18.12
CA ALA A 27 -3.89 14.87 -18.41
C ALA A 27 -4.74 13.59 -18.30
N TYR A 28 -5.35 13.20 -19.42
CA TYR A 28 -6.16 11.99 -19.50
C TYR A 28 -5.31 10.72 -19.52
N THR A 29 -5.88 9.63 -19.05
CA THR A 29 -5.24 8.31 -18.98
C THR A 29 -6.15 7.23 -19.57
N ILE A 30 -5.58 6.07 -19.84
CA ILE A 30 -6.34 4.85 -20.10
C ILE A 30 -6.29 3.98 -18.84
N LYS A 31 -7.46 3.62 -18.34
CA LYS A 31 -7.58 2.82 -17.10
C LYS A 31 -8.29 1.50 -17.35
N LYS A 32 -7.96 0.49 -16.56
CA LYS A 32 -8.68 -0.78 -16.51
C LYS A 32 -8.98 -1.13 -15.05
N PHE A 33 -10.25 -1.39 -14.76
CA PHE A 33 -10.70 -1.77 -13.42
C PHE A 33 -10.76 -3.28 -13.27
N GLY A 34 -10.44 -3.79 -12.06
CA GLY A 34 -10.60 -5.21 -11.74
C GLY A 34 -9.54 -6.12 -12.37
N VAL A 35 -8.25 -5.76 -12.23
CA VAL A 35 -7.14 -6.56 -12.72
C VAL A 35 -6.56 -7.43 -11.60
N VAL A 36 -6.26 -8.71 -11.92
CA VAL A 36 -5.54 -9.63 -11.03
C VAL A 36 -4.20 -10.00 -11.65
N ASN A 37 -3.11 -9.70 -10.94
CA ASN A 37 -1.78 -10.13 -11.31
C ASN A 37 -1.30 -11.26 -10.37
N ARG A 38 -0.57 -12.23 -10.93
CA ARG A 38 0.07 -13.31 -10.17
C ARG A 38 1.56 -13.32 -10.49
N TYR A 39 2.38 -13.41 -9.45
CA TYR A 39 3.83 -13.41 -9.56
C TYR A 39 4.41 -14.62 -8.86
N ASP A 40 5.28 -15.34 -9.54
CA ASP A 40 6.02 -16.48 -9.01
C ASP A 40 7.41 -16.00 -8.57
N LEU A 41 7.55 -15.65 -7.29
CA LEU A 41 8.79 -15.11 -6.73
C LEU A 41 9.93 -16.15 -6.66
N SER A 42 9.63 -17.43 -6.90
CA SER A 42 10.70 -18.46 -7.06
C SER A 42 11.45 -18.31 -8.38
N LYS A 43 10.86 -17.62 -9.36
CA LYS A 43 11.44 -17.43 -10.69
C LYS A 43 12.08 -16.06 -10.83
N GLU A 44 11.37 -15.01 -10.45
CA GLU A 44 11.87 -13.65 -10.60
C GLU A 44 11.14 -12.68 -9.67
N PHE A 45 11.78 -11.57 -9.35
CA PHE A 45 11.14 -10.45 -8.67
C PHE A 45 10.39 -9.58 -9.69
N PRO A 46 9.11 -9.23 -9.48
CA PRO A 46 8.26 -8.54 -10.46
C PRO A 46 8.57 -7.04 -10.57
N ALA A 47 9.83 -6.70 -10.82
CA ALA A 47 10.22 -5.31 -11.06
C ALA A 47 9.85 -4.87 -12.49
N ILE A 48 9.27 -3.67 -12.62
CA ILE A 48 9.00 -3.09 -13.94
C ILE A 48 10.33 -2.68 -14.58
N THR A 49 10.58 -3.17 -15.80
CA THR A 49 11.81 -2.90 -16.56
C THR A 49 11.65 -1.83 -17.65
N LEU A 50 10.40 -1.38 -17.92
CA LEU A 50 10.12 -0.33 -18.92
C LEU A 50 10.62 1.05 -18.53
N ARG A 51 10.90 1.25 -17.25
CA ARG A 51 11.52 2.46 -16.69
C ARG A 51 12.36 2.10 -15.47
N LYS A 52 13.26 3.00 -15.08
CA LYS A 52 14.03 2.83 -13.84
C LYS A 52 13.08 2.78 -12.64
N THR A 53 13.14 1.69 -11.88
CA THR A 53 12.39 1.51 -10.64
C THR A 53 13.25 1.90 -9.45
N ALA A 54 12.73 2.73 -8.55
CA ALA A 54 13.41 3.20 -7.35
C ALA A 54 13.34 2.14 -6.23
N ILE A 55 13.93 0.95 -6.44
CA ILE A 55 13.83 -0.20 -5.52
C ILE A 55 14.25 0.17 -4.10
N LYS A 56 15.34 0.94 -3.93
CA LYS A 56 15.80 1.35 -2.60
C LYS A 56 14.72 2.17 -1.87
N THR A 57 14.17 3.17 -2.51
CA THR A 57 13.10 4.02 -1.94
C THR A 57 11.85 3.19 -1.59
N CYS A 58 11.42 2.30 -2.48
CA CYS A 58 10.29 1.41 -2.21
C CYS A 58 10.55 0.48 -1.02
N THR A 59 11.78 -0.05 -0.89
CA THR A 59 12.14 -0.91 0.25
C THR A 59 12.14 -0.11 1.56
N GLU A 60 12.72 1.09 1.58
CA GLU A 60 12.71 1.96 2.77
C GLU A 60 11.28 2.32 3.19
N GLU A 61 10.40 2.62 2.24
CA GLU A 61 8.98 2.89 2.50
C GLU A 61 8.26 1.66 3.08
N MET A 62 8.48 0.47 2.53
CA MET A 62 7.92 -0.77 3.08
C MET A 62 8.39 -1.05 4.50
N LEU A 63 9.67 -0.83 4.81
CA LEU A 63 10.21 -0.98 6.16
C LEU A 63 9.63 0.08 7.11
N TRP A 64 9.44 1.29 6.65
CA TRP A 64 8.82 2.37 7.42
C TRP A 64 7.37 2.03 7.79
N ILE A 65 6.57 1.56 6.82
CA ILE A 65 5.16 1.21 7.04
C ILE A 65 5.02 -0.04 7.92
N TRP A 66 5.75 -1.11 7.60
CA TRP A 66 5.50 -2.43 8.19
C TRP A 66 6.36 -2.75 9.41
N GLN A 67 7.63 -2.39 9.41
CA GLN A 67 8.55 -2.71 10.49
C GLN A 67 8.58 -1.62 11.55
N ARG A 68 8.75 -0.36 11.14
CA ARG A 68 8.73 0.78 12.06
C ARG A 68 7.30 1.12 12.49
N LYS A 69 6.32 0.80 11.67
CA LYS A 69 4.90 1.10 11.90
C LYS A 69 4.68 2.60 12.16
N SER A 70 5.39 3.44 11.42
CA SER A 70 5.38 4.89 11.58
C SER A 70 4.49 5.57 10.55
N ASN A 71 3.97 6.73 10.91
CA ASN A 71 3.30 7.69 10.05
C ASN A 71 4.02 9.04 10.01
N ASN A 72 5.25 9.12 10.52
CA ASN A 72 6.05 10.33 10.53
C ASN A 72 7.19 10.23 9.50
N ILE A 73 7.29 11.21 8.60
CA ILE A 73 8.30 11.22 7.53
C ILE A 73 9.73 11.35 8.04
N HIS A 74 9.94 11.84 9.27
CA HIS A 74 11.28 11.91 9.87
C HIS A 74 11.86 10.52 10.18
N ASP A 75 11.02 9.49 10.22
CA ASP A 75 11.43 8.09 10.34
C ASP A 75 11.73 7.43 8.98
N LEU A 76 11.50 8.15 7.87
CA LEU A 76 11.70 7.68 6.51
C LEU A 76 12.92 8.36 5.88
N ASN A 77 13.86 7.57 5.38
CA ASN A 77 15.03 8.10 4.67
C ASN A 77 14.71 8.34 3.17
N SER A 78 13.68 9.13 2.90
CA SER A 78 13.22 9.48 1.55
C SER A 78 12.27 10.67 1.63
N THR A 79 12.18 11.45 0.55
CA THR A 79 11.30 12.61 0.42
C THR A 79 9.97 12.30 -0.26
N VAL A 80 9.68 11.02 -0.51
CA VAL A 80 8.51 10.59 -1.32
C VAL A 80 7.17 10.97 -0.69
N TRP A 81 7.13 11.23 0.62
CA TRP A 81 5.93 11.57 1.39
C TRP A 81 5.86 13.02 1.84
N ASP A 82 6.86 13.87 1.52
CA ASP A 82 6.94 15.24 2.03
C ASP A 82 5.71 16.09 1.68
N GLU A 83 5.14 15.91 0.48
CA GLU A 83 3.96 16.66 0.02
C GLU A 83 2.68 16.34 0.80
N TRP A 84 2.63 15.20 1.50
CA TRP A 84 1.48 14.75 2.28
C TRP A 84 1.68 14.89 3.79
N ALA A 85 2.85 15.31 4.22
CA ALA A 85 3.12 15.51 5.64
C ALA A 85 2.60 16.87 6.13
N ASP A 86 2.12 16.90 7.35
CA ASP A 86 1.80 18.13 8.05
C ASP A 86 3.08 18.81 8.59
N GLU A 87 2.92 19.92 9.29
CA GLU A 87 4.01 20.69 9.90
C GLU A 87 4.86 19.90 10.91
N ASN A 88 4.31 18.82 11.47
CA ASN A 88 4.98 17.93 12.42
C ASN A 88 5.60 16.69 11.71
N GLY A 89 5.50 16.62 10.40
CA GLY A 89 5.97 15.49 9.60
C GLY A 89 5.03 14.28 9.62
N SER A 90 3.79 14.42 10.08
CA SER A 90 2.81 13.33 10.11
C SER A 90 2.00 13.26 8.82
N ILE A 91 1.75 12.04 8.33
CA ILE A 91 0.78 11.77 7.25
C ILE A 91 -0.62 11.42 7.80
N GLY A 92 -0.88 11.74 9.06
CA GLY A 92 -2.14 11.44 9.73
C GLY A 92 -2.27 9.97 10.12
N LYS A 93 -3.51 9.49 10.30
CA LYS A 93 -3.81 8.12 10.73
C LYS A 93 -3.68 7.07 9.60
N ALA A 94 -2.78 7.30 8.66
CA ALA A 94 -2.59 6.44 7.48
C ALA A 94 -1.50 5.38 7.69
N TYR A 95 -1.56 4.33 6.88
CA TYR A 95 -0.53 3.28 6.71
C TYR A 95 0.04 2.71 8.01
N GLY A 96 1.27 3.10 8.39
CA GLY A 96 1.96 2.59 9.58
C GLY A 96 1.20 2.85 10.88
N TYR A 97 0.48 3.99 10.97
CA TYR A 97 -0.39 4.27 12.11
C TYR A 97 -1.43 3.16 12.32
N GLN A 98 -2.14 2.74 11.28
CA GLN A 98 -3.16 1.68 11.38
C GLN A 98 -2.55 0.32 11.75
N LEU A 99 -1.36 0.03 11.25
CA LEU A 99 -0.65 -1.21 11.60
C LEU A 99 -0.17 -1.23 13.06
N ALA A 100 0.16 -0.06 13.62
CA ALA A 100 0.63 0.10 15.00
C ALA A 100 -0.48 -0.01 16.06
N GLN A 101 -1.76 0.17 15.65
CA GLN A 101 -2.86 0.14 16.62
C GLN A 101 -2.95 -1.19 17.33
N LYS A 102 -3.00 -1.16 18.67
CA LYS A 102 -3.14 -2.37 19.48
C LYS A 102 -4.61 -2.78 19.57
N HIS A 103 -4.88 -4.03 19.28
CA HIS A 103 -6.20 -4.64 19.34
C HIS A 103 -6.22 -5.77 20.36
N GLN A 104 -7.35 -5.95 21.04
CA GLN A 104 -7.54 -7.08 21.96
C GLN A 104 -7.91 -8.33 21.16
N TYR A 105 -7.05 -9.32 21.21
CA TYR A 105 -7.29 -10.68 20.71
C TYR A 105 -7.50 -11.64 21.90
N ARG A 106 -7.89 -12.88 21.63
CA ARG A 106 -8.01 -13.90 22.69
C ARG A 106 -6.68 -14.18 23.38
N GLU A 107 -5.60 -14.08 22.62
CA GLU A 107 -4.22 -14.36 23.03
C GLU A 107 -3.53 -13.16 23.69
N GLY A 108 -4.16 -12.00 23.70
CA GLY A 108 -3.62 -10.77 24.30
C GLY A 108 -3.67 -9.56 23.38
N MET A 109 -3.03 -8.47 23.82
CA MET A 109 -2.93 -7.23 23.06
C MET A 109 -1.81 -7.33 22.03
N MET A 110 -2.16 -7.16 20.75
CA MET A 110 -1.20 -7.14 19.64
C MET A 110 -1.60 -6.06 18.63
N ASP A 111 -0.64 -5.52 17.92
CA ASP A 111 -0.94 -4.79 16.68
C ASP A 111 -1.13 -5.77 15.52
N GLN A 112 -1.53 -5.24 14.36
CA GLN A 112 -1.88 -6.08 13.21
C GLN A 112 -0.68 -6.88 12.67
N VAL A 113 0.53 -6.33 12.70
CA VAL A 113 1.75 -7.00 12.21
C VAL A 113 2.15 -8.12 13.17
N ASP A 114 2.15 -7.83 14.48
CA ASP A 114 2.42 -8.84 15.53
C ASP A 114 1.39 -9.98 15.46
N ARG A 115 0.12 -9.66 15.18
CA ARG A 115 -0.94 -10.66 14.98
C ARG A 115 -0.67 -11.56 13.78
N VAL A 116 -0.29 -10.99 12.64
CA VAL A 116 0.09 -11.78 11.45
C VAL A 116 1.25 -12.72 11.75
N ILE A 117 2.31 -12.22 12.41
CA ILE A 117 3.46 -13.04 12.79
C ILE A 117 3.06 -14.15 13.75
N TYR A 118 2.21 -13.85 14.74
CA TYR A 118 1.70 -14.84 15.69
C TYR A 118 0.93 -15.95 14.95
N ASP A 119 0.01 -15.59 14.05
CA ASP A 119 -0.80 -16.56 13.32
C ASP A 119 0.05 -17.41 12.37
N LEU A 120 1.02 -16.82 11.65
CA LEU A 120 1.95 -17.56 10.80
C LEU A 120 2.79 -18.60 11.58
N LYS A 121 3.12 -18.30 12.84
CA LYS A 121 3.87 -19.23 13.71
C LYS A 121 2.99 -20.33 14.34
N ASN A 122 1.76 -19.99 14.75
CA ASN A 122 0.94 -20.85 15.58
C ASN A 122 -0.23 -21.50 14.84
N ASN A 123 -0.69 -20.89 13.75
CA ASN A 123 -1.82 -21.38 12.93
C ASN A 123 -1.63 -21.02 11.46
N PRO A 124 -0.53 -21.46 10.81
CA PRO A 124 -0.13 -21.02 9.46
C PRO A 124 -1.18 -21.31 8.38
N PHE A 125 -2.03 -22.33 8.55
CA PHE A 125 -3.06 -22.70 7.58
C PHE A 125 -4.39 -21.96 7.77
N SER A 126 -4.44 -20.97 8.65
CA SER A 126 -5.61 -20.13 8.84
C SER A 126 -5.89 -19.30 7.58
N ARG A 127 -7.17 -19.22 7.21
CA ARG A 127 -7.66 -18.35 6.12
C ARG A 127 -7.93 -16.92 6.59
N ARG A 128 -7.53 -16.57 7.83
CA ARG A 128 -7.84 -15.29 8.48
C ARG A 128 -6.58 -14.51 8.85
N ILE A 129 -5.44 -14.81 8.24
CA ILE A 129 -4.20 -14.07 8.45
C ILE A 129 -4.23 -12.88 7.51
N LEU A 130 -4.54 -11.71 8.05
CA LEU A 130 -4.70 -10.49 7.25
C LEU A 130 -4.42 -9.23 8.06
N THR A 131 -4.13 -8.16 7.33
CA THR A 131 -4.12 -6.78 7.85
C THR A 131 -5.11 -5.93 7.07
N ASN A 132 -5.59 -4.84 7.67
CA ASN A 132 -6.44 -3.84 7.05
C ASN A 132 -5.96 -2.44 7.45
N ILE A 133 -5.65 -1.62 6.45
CA ILE A 133 -5.19 -0.25 6.66
C ILE A 133 -6.18 0.81 6.15
N TYR A 134 -7.23 0.40 5.46
CA TYR A 134 -8.31 1.28 5.02
C TYR A 134 -9.43 1.28 6.07
N VAL A 135 -9.30 2.14 7.07
CA VAL A 135 -10.22 2.23 8.20
C VAL A 135 -11.13 3.43 8.03
N HIS A 136 -12.40 3.21 7.67
CA HIS A 136 -13.37 4.26 7.36
C HIS A 136 -13.53 5.30 8.48
N GLN A 137 -13.45 4.86 9.73
CA GLN A 137 -13.56 5.72 10.89
C GLN A 137 -12.49 6.83 10.93
N ASP A 138 -11.30 6.54 10.39
CA ASP A 138 -10.13 7.42 10.47
C ASP A 138 -9.80 8.13 9.15
N LEU A 139 -10.57 7.92 8.07
CA LEU A 139 -10.27 8.48 6.75
C LEU A 139 -10.17 10.02 6.78
N HIS A 140 -10.98 10.69 7.59
CA HIS A 140 -10.97 12.15 7.71
C HIS A 140 -9.72 12.71 8.40
N GLU A 141 -8.92 11.85 9.06
CA GLU A 141 -7.66 12.19 9.70
C GLU A 141 -6.44 11.65 8.91
N MET A 142 -6.65 11.23 7.67
CA MET A 142 -5.59 10.78 6.77
C MET A 142 -5.29 11.87 5.74
N ASN A 143 -4.03 12.28 5.61
CA ASN A 143 -3.62 13.28 4.63
C ASN A 143 -3.67 12.73 3.20
N LEU A 144 -3.54 11.40 3.06
CA LEU A 144 -3.77 10.65 1.82
C LEU A 144 -4.49 9.34 2.15
N TYR A 145 -5.58 9.06 1.43
CA TYR A 145 -6.27 7.77 1.55
C TYR A 145 -5.38 6.63 1.08
N PRO A 146 -5.35 5.48 1.78
CA PRO A 146 -4.48 4.39 1.44
C PRO A 146 -4.77 3.81 0.05
N CYS A 147 -3.73 3.66 -0.78
CA CYS A 147 -3.82 2.98 -2.07
C CYS A 147 -3.92 1.46 -1.90
N ALA A 148 -3.30 0.90 -0.86
CA ALA A 148 -3.50 -0.47 -0.42
C ALA A 148 -4.52 -0.48 0.73
N TYR A 149 -5.49 -1.39 0.69
CA TYR A 149 -6.51 -1.47 1.75
C TYR A 149 -6.33 -2.68 2.66
N SER A 150 -5.91 -3.81 2.13
CA SER A 150 -5.66 -5.02 2.93
C SER A 150 -4.57 -5.88 2.32
N MET A 151 -3.96 -6.71 3.17
CA MET A 151 -3.01 -7.74 2.76
C MET A 151 -3.38 -9.05 3.46
N THR A 152 -3.52 -10.13 2.69
CA THR A 152 -3.83 -11.47 3.20
C THR A 152 -2.65 -12.39 2.99
N PHE A 153 -2.46 -13.31 3.93
CA PHE A 153 -1.36 -14.27 3.91
C PHE A 153 -1.94 -15.69 3.91
N ASN A 154 -1.30 -16.56 3.16
CA ASN A 154 -1.68 -17.97 3.10
C ASN A 154 -0.43 -18.85 3.02
N VAL A 155 -0.41 -19.94 3.76
CA VAL A 155 0.64 -20.95 3.72
C VAL A 155 0.04 -22.23 3.18
N THR A 156 0.72 -22.85 2.21
CA THR A 156 0.37 -24.15 1.65
C THR A 156 1.52 -25.12 1.86
N GLN A 157 1.20 -26.38 2.12
CA GLN A 157 2.17 -27.48 2.05
C GLN A 157 2.26 -27.96 0.60
N HIS A 158 3.46 -28.18 0.15
CA HIS A 158 3.77 -28.85 -1.13
C HIS A 158 4.35 -30.23 -0.86
#